data_169358fb21e6655432153abd3e20ef52
#
_entry.id   169358fb21e6655432153abd3e20ef52
#
_cell.length_a   1.000
_cell.length_b   1.000
_cell.length_c   1.000
_cell.angle_alpha   90.00
_cell.angle_beta   90.00
_cell.angle_gamma   90.00
#
_symmetry.space_group_name_H-M   'P 1'
#
loop_
_entity.id
_entity.type
_entity.pdbx_description
1 polymer ?
#
loop_
_entity_poly.entity_id
_entity_poly.type
_entity_poly.pdbx_seq_one_letter_code
_entity_poly.pdbx_strand_id
1 'polypeptide(L)'
;MDKIKQFEPFFGGWHVESFIGAGSFGRVYKVYREDLGMKLYSAMKYCSVPQDESEIVQLKSDGMNEGSMSEYFEQMAKSIVEEIKLMSSMKGHTNIVSYEDAEIRKKPGGIGCDVFIRMELLKSLSEVTAEREFKREDIIKLGLDMCNALELCERKKIIHRDIKPDNILVNENGDYKLGDFGVARRLERTSTFMTRRGNQAYMAPEVYKGERYGIQADIYSLGLVLYRLLNNKRMPFMPPVEEQRYDDGEKALARRMRGEKFPLPANAQDELGKVILMACEYNPERRFSTATAMRKALQAALAVGTVAAFQVSQEQSFVSQASTRNSIPQQFEASELNLQKADLIERSLQSEPGESSETDLERTMRVTRPKQIEPFPQTESRTQSTYAERVQQVKQADMQSHEPVKKKRVWPRVLVSLLCIALLACAFLYVTAVKFESAAFRRALCTKYDIMRTVRVWDIKGFIGLNLSECELRNINDIKLFTEIEQISLGKNDITDITAFSKMDKLKRIWLYDNSISDIRPLENLTNLEELYLWDNSISDLTPLKKLKNLKELNLQNNYISDPSPLYGLKQLEVLVIGDNCMTEEQVSRLRQALPNTMIYADYQ
;
A
#
# COMPACT_ATOMS: atom_id res chain seq x y z
N MET A 1 1.70 -10.20 24.77
CA MET A 1 1.02 -11.40 24.23
C MET A 1 0.09 -10.94 23.15
N ASP A 2 0.17 -11.52 21.99
CA ASP A 2 -0.64 -11.13 20.84
C ASP A 2 -2.12 -11.43 21.14
N LYS A 3 -3.00 -10.41 21.12
CA LYS A 3 -4.43 -10.55 21.43
C LYS A 3 -5.13 -11.61 20.59
N ILE A 4 -4.55 -11.97 19.43
CA ILE A 4 -5.10 -12.96 18.52
C ILE A 4 -5.16 -14.37 19.13
N LYS A 5 -4.19 -14.75 19.98
CA LYS A 5 -4.12 -16.09 20.58
C LYS A 5 -5.28 -16.41 21.54
N GLN A 6 -5.98 -15.40 22.05
CA GLN A 6 -7.19 -15.64 22.87
C GLN A 6 -8.35 -16.27 22.09
N PHE A 7 -8.30 -16.20 20.75
CA PHE A 7 -9.31 -16.75 19.87
C PHE A 7 -9.01 -18.18 19.40
N GLU A 8 -7.85 -18.74 19.76
CA GLU A 8 -7.48 -20.12 19.37
C GLU A 8 -8.38 -21.17 20.06
N PRO A 9 -8.66 -22.30 19.38
CA PRO A 9 -8.32 -22.64 18.00
C PRO A 9 -9.28 -21.98 16.99
N PHE A 10 -8.77 -21.73 15.77
CA PHE A 10 -9.56 -21.26 14.63
C PHE A 10 -9.98 -22.43 13.75
N PHE A 11 -11.09 -22.32 13.03
CA PHE A 11 -11.52 -23.30 12.01
C PHE A 11 -11.40 -24.76 12.45
N GLY A 12 -11.66 -25.04 13.74
CA GLY A 12 -11.63 -26.40 14.28
C GLY A 12 -10.24 -27.03 14.40
N GLY A 13 -9.19 -26.26 14.67
CA GLY A 13 -7.87 -26.83 14.99
C GLY A 13 -6.66 -26.09 14.43
N TRP A 14 -6.82 -24.86 13.91
CA TRP A 14 -5.71 -24.03 13.48
C TRP A 14 -5.22 -23.11 14.60
N HIS A 15 -3.91 -22.92 14.68
CA HIS A 15 -3.21 -22.12 15.68
C HIS A 15 -2.31 -21.08 15.03
N VAL A 16 -2.10 -19.93 15.68
CA VAL A 16 -1.19 -18.88 15.20
C VAL A 16 0.26 -19.30 15.44
N GLU A 17 1.06 -19.32 14.37
CA GLU A 17 2.51 -19.49 14.46
C GLU A 17 3.20 -18.13 14.59
N SER A 18 2.96 -17.21 13.66
CA SER A 18 3.62 -15.91 13.62
C SER A 18 2.77 -14.85 12.94
N PHE A 19 3.09 -13.58 13.22
CA PHE A 19 2.55 -12.43 12.49
C PHE A 19 3.32 -12.27 11.17
N ILE A 20 2.59 -12.06 10.05
CA ILE A 20 3.15 -11.82 8.72
C ILE A 20 3.16 -10.32 8.41
N GLY A 21 2.04 -9.63 8.59
CA GLY A 21 1.93 -8.23 8.23
C GLY A 21 0.60 -7.61 8.62
N ALA A 22 0.53 -6.29 8.56
CA ALA A 22 -0.70 -5.52 8.74
C ALA A 22 -0.97 -4.71 7.48
N GLY A 23 -2.22 -4.71 7.04
CA GLY A 23 -2.73 -3.86 5.98
C GLY A 23 -3.81 -2.91 6.51
N SER A 24 -4.35 -2.08 5.64
CA SER A 24 -5.39 -1.09 5.98
C SER A 24 -6.64 -1.71 6.62
N PHE A 25 -6.89 -3.00 6.38
CA PHE A 25 -8.14 -3.67 6.76
C PHE A 25 -7.93 -4.91 7.62
N GLY A 26 -6.78 -5.05 8.27
CA GLY A 26 -6.56 -6.16 9.16
C GLY A 26 -5.11 -6.60 9.26
N ARG A 27 -4.92 -7.66 10.02
CA ARG A 27 -3.62 -8.28 10.28
C ARG A 27 -3.57 -9.65 9.65
N VAL A 28 -2.44 -10.02 9.08
CA VAL A 28 -2.24 -11.34 8.47
C VAL A 28 -1.28 -12.14 9.34
N TYR A 29 -1.65 -13.36 9.63
CA TYR A 29 -0.89 -14.29 10.45
C TYR A 29 -0.60 -15.56 9.67
N LYS A 30 0.56 -16.16 9.91
CA LYS A 30 0.86 -17.53 9.56
C LYS A 30 0.21 -18.43 10.59
N VAL A 31 -0.64 -19.34 10.14
CA VAL A 31 -1.34 -20.31 11.00
C VAL A 31 -0.95 -21.71 10.60
N TYR A 32 -1.02 -22.64 11.56
CA TYR A 32 -0.74 -24.05 11.32
C TYR A 32 -1.79 -24.95 11.97
N ARG A 33 -1.92 -26.15 11.41
CA ARG A 33 -2.65 -27.27 12.01
C ARG A 33 -1.77 -28.50 11.94
N GLU A 34 -1.75 -29.29 13.02
CA GLU A 34 -1.10 -30.59 13.02
C GLU A 34 -2.10 -31.65 12.57
N ASP A 35 -1.76 -32.40 11.53
CA ASP A 35 -2.56 -33.47 10.98
C ASP A 35 -1.64 -34.64 10.59
N LEU A 36 -1.95 -35.86 11.07
CA LEU A 36 -1.15 -37.05 10.82
C LEU A 36 0.37 -36.88 11.10
N GLY A 37 0.72 -36.07 12.12
CA GLY A 37 2.12 -35.79 12.49
C GLY A 37 2.84 -34.80 11.59
N MET A 38 2.13 -34.13 10.67
CA MET A 38 2.65 -33.07 9.79
C MET A 38 2.01 -31.74 10.15
N LYS A 39 2.79 -30.66 10.04
CA LYS A 39 2.28 -29.29 10.13
C LYS A 39 1.84 -28.81 8.76
N LEU A 40 0.56 -28.50 8.63
CA LEU A 40 -0.01 -27.81 7.49
C LEU A 40 -0.04 -26.31 7.79
N TYR A 41 0.30 -25.50 6.81
CA TYR A 41 0.38 -24.04 6.97
C TYR A 41 -0.63 -23.33 6.07
N SER A 42 -1.19 -22.22 6.56
CA SER A 42 -2.05 -21.29 5.81
C SER A 42 -1.77 -19.86 6.25
N ALA A 43 -2.23 -18.89 5.48
CA ALA A 43 -2.34 -17.50 5.92
C ALA A 43 -3.75 -17.27 6.50
N MET A 44 -3.84 -16.45 7.54
CA MET A 44 -5.11 -16.03 8.13
C MET A 44 -5.15 -14.52 8.24
N LYS A 45 -6.09 -13.88 7.54
CA LYS A 45 -6.40 -12.46 7.67
C LYS A 45 -7.42 -12.28 8.80
N TYR A 46 -7.09 -11.43 9.77
CA TYR A 46 -7.95 -11.05 10.88
C TYR A 46 -8.41 -9.61 10.71
N CYS A 47 -9.72 -9.40 10.70
CA CYS A 47 -10.36 -8.10 10.64
C CYS A 47 -11.28 -7.95 11.85
N SER A 48 -11.18 -6.84 12.57
CA SER A 48 -12.07 -6.50 13.70
C SER A 48 -12.99 -5.36 13.30
N VAL A 49 -14.27 -5.47 13.59
CA VAL A 49 -15.28 -4.44 13.35
C VAL A 49 -16.00 -4.17 14.68
N PRO A 50 -15.92 -2.95 15.26
CA PRO A 50 -14.97 -1.89 14.95
C PRO A 50 -13.51 -2.32 15.12
N GLN A 51 -12.58 -1.61 14.48
CA GLN A 51 -11.15 -1.96 14.56
C GLN A 51 -10.59 -1.80 15.97
N ASP A 52 -11.03 -0.74 16.67
CA ASP A 52 -10.72 -0.49 18.07
C ASP A 52 -11.84 0.29 18.78
N GLU A 53 -11.69 0.48 20.10
CA GLU A 53 -12.68 1.22 20.91
C GLU A 53 -12.71 2.71 20.57
N SER A 54 -11.66 3.27 19.96
CA SER A 54 -11.61 4.69 19.60
C SER A 54 -12.59 5.02 18.49
N GLU A 55 -12.86 4.08 17.57
CA GLU A 55 -13.87 4.23 16.52
C GLU A 55 -15.29 4.37 17.12
N ILE A 56 -15.61 3.60 18.15
CA ILE A 56 -16.90 3.73 18.88
C ILE A 56 -16.99 5.11 19.57
N VAL A 57 -15.91 5.53 20.22
CA VAL A 57 -15.86 6.83 20.92
C VAL A 57 -16.02 7.97 19.92
N GLN A 58 -15.41 7.88 18.75
CA GLN A 58 -15.52 8.89 17.71
C GLN A 58 -16.95 8.99 17.18
N LEU A 59 -17.58 7.88 16.81
CA LEU A 59 -18.96 7.86 16.34
C LEU A 59 -19.95 8.40 17.38
N LYS A 60 -19.69 8.14 18.68
CA LYS A 60 -20.46 8.76 19.78
C LYS A 60 -20.24 10.28 19.85
N SER A 61 -19.00 10.75 19.64
CA SER A 61 -18.70 12.18 19.62
C SER A 61 -19.32 12.90 18.42
N ASP A 62 -19.49 12.18 17.30
CA ASP A 62 -20.13 12.65 16.08
C ASP A 62 -21.68 12.61 16.18
N GLY A 63 -22.22 12.26 17.37
CA GLY A 63 -23.64 12.29 17.68
C GLY A 63 -24.42 11.03 17.29
N MET A 64 -23.76 9.94 16.93
CA MET A 64 -24.42 8.66 16.67
C MET A 64 -24.90 8.01 17.97
N ASN A 65 -26.17 7.61 17.99
CA ASN A 65 -26.73 6.80 19.08
C ASN A 65 -26.32 5.31 18.92
N GLU A 66 -26.50 4.51 19.96
CA GLU A 66 -26.10 3.09 19.95
C GLU A 66 -26.80 2.27 18.87
N GLY A 67 -28.06 2.58 18.53
CA GLY A 67 -28.79 1.92 17.46
C GLY A 67 -28.17 2.17 16.08
N SER A 68 -27.89 3.44 15.77
CA SER A 68 -27.25 3.84 14.50
C SER A 68 -25.83 3.29 14.37
N MET A 69 -25.07 3.23 15.46
CA MET A 69 -23.73 2.61 15.47
C MET A 69 -23.81 1.11 15.24
N SER A 70 -24.77 0.42 15.86
CA SER A 70 -24.97 -1.02 15.63
C SER A 70 -25.31 -1.31 14.18
N GLU A 71 -26.18 -0.51 13.56
CA GLU A 71 -26.52 -0.63 12.13
C GLU A 71 -25.30 -0.36 11.22
N TYR A 72 -24.51 0.67 11.53
CA TYR A 72 -23.28 1.00 10.81
C TYR A 72 -22.29 -0.18 10.80
N PHE A 73 -21.98 -0.74 11.98
CA PHE A 73 -21.05 -1.86 12.08
C PHE A 73 -21.63 -3.17 11.50
N GLU A 74 -22.94 -3.35 11.55
CA GLU A 74 -23.59 -4.48 10.89
C GLU A 74 -23.48 -4.38 9.36
N GLN A 75 -23.61 -3.18 8.77
CA GLN A 75 -23.36 -2.97 7.35
C GLN A 75 -21.91 -3.23 6.97
N MET A 76 -20.95 -2.83 7.81
CA MET A 76 -19.53 -3.17 7.60
C MET A 76 -19.31 -4.68 7.61
N ALA A 77 -19.85 -5.38 8.60
CA ALA A 77 -19.75 -6.83 8.67
C ALA A 77 -20.39 -7.52 7.45
N LYS A 78 -21.57 -7.08 7.00
CA LYS A 78 -22.22 -7.57 5.79
C LYS A 78 -21.34 -7.40 4.55
N SER A 79 -20.65 -6.30 4.42
CA SER A 79 -19.75 -6.05 3.29
C SER A 79 -18.55 -7.00 3.29
N ILE A 80 -17.97 -7.31 4.46
CA ILE A 80 -16.90 -8.32 4.58
C ILE A 80 -17.43 -9.72 4.19
N VAL A 81 -18.65 -10.06 4.59
CA VAL A 81 -19.30 -11.33 4.20
C VAL A 81 -19.48 -11.40 2.67
N GLU A 82 -19.86 -10.31 2.01
CA GLU A 82 -19.96 -10.27 0.55
C GLU A 82 -18.59 -10.46 -0.12
N GLU A 83 -17.52 -9.91 0.44
CA GLU A 83 -16.15 -10.16 -0.03
C GLU A 83 -15.79 -11.65 0.06
N ILE A 84 -16.05 -12.26 1.21
CA ILE A 84 -15.82 -13.68 1.42
C ILE A 84 -16.58 -14.53 0.38
N LYS A 85 -17.85 -14.20 0.12
CA LYS A 85 -18.65 -14.88 -0.93
C LYS A 85 -18.03 -14.67 -2.31
N LEU A 86 -17.55 -13.47 -2.61
CA LEU A 86 -16.91 -13.15 -3.87
C LEU A 86 -15.63 -13.97 -4.05
N MET A 87 -14.72 -13.97 -3.07
CA MET A 87 -13.50 -14.78 -3.09
C MET A 87 -13.83 -16.27 -3.24
N SER A 88 -14.82 -16.77 -2.51
CA SER A 88 -15.31 -18.16 -2.63
C SER A 88 -15.79 -18.48 -4.03
N SER A 89 -16.46 -17.53 -4.72
CA SER A 89 -16.94 -17.72 -6.10
C SER A 89 -15.83 -17.76 -7.15
N MET A 90 -14.60 -17.37 -6.80
CA MET A 90 -13.43 -17.37 -7.66
C MET A 90 -12.44 -18.51 -7.30
N LYS A 91 -12.77 -19.32 -6.33
CA LYS A 91 -11.95 -20.45 -5.87
C LYS A 91 -11.61 -21.39 -7.03
N GLY A 92 -10.34 -21.82 -7.08
CA GLY A 92 -9.83 -22.72 -8.11
C GLY A 92 -9.28 -22.04 -9.36
N HIS A 93 -9.36 -20.69 -9.47
CA HIS A 93 -8.69 -19.98 -10.56
C HIS A 93 -7.19 -19.85 -10.27
N THR A 94 -6.35 -20.20 -11.25
CA THR A 94 -4.89 -20.28 -11.10
C THR A 94 -4.27 -18.96 -10.63
N ASN A 95 -4.76 -17.83 -11.14
CA ASN A 95 -4.19 -16.50 -10.88
C ASN A 95 -4.98 -15.67 -9.85
N ILE A 96 -5.80 -16.32 -9.04
CA ILE A 96 -6.49 -15.71 -7.89
C ILE A 96 -6.03 -16.45 -6.61
N VAL A 97 -5.80 -15.69 -5.53
CA VAL A 97 -5.49 -16.28 -4.23
C VAL A 97 -6.62 -17.19 -3.78
N SER A 98 -6.28 -18.42 -3.42
CA SER A 98 -7.27 -19.41 -3.02
C SER A 98 -7.78 -19.10 -1.62
N TYR A 99 -9.05 -18.78 -1.56
CA TYR A 99 -9.80 -18.72 -0.31
C TYR A 99 -10.10 -20.15 0.17
N GLU A 100 -9.88 -20.41 1.44
CA GLU A 100 -10.09 -21.73 2.02
C GLU A 100 -11.30 -21.78 2.96
N ASP A 101 -11.36 -20.86 3.93
CA ASP A 101 -12.39 -20.85 4.97
C ASP A 101 -12.56 -19.45 5.61
N ALA A 102 -13.70 -19.21 6.29
CA ALA A 102 -13.91 -18.02 7.11
C ALA A 102 -14.72 -18.31 8.37
N GLU A 103 -14.39 -17.60 9.43
CA GLU A 103 -15.10 -17.65 10.70
C GLU A 103 -15.42 -16.23 11.16
N ILE A 104 -16.67 -16.02 11.62
CA ILE A 104 -17.14 -14.73 12.14
C ILE A 104 -17.61 -14.94 13.57
N ARG A 105 -17.01 -14.20 14.49
CA ARG A 105 -17.36 -14.22 15.92
C ARG A 105 -17.92 -12.87 16.34
N LYS A 106 -19.12 -12.87 16.94
CA LYS A 106 -19.70 -11.65 17.52
C LYS A 106 -18.90 -11.22 18.74
N LYS A 107 -18.69 -9.89 18.88
CA LYS A 107 -18.00 -9.37 20.07
C LYS A 107 -18.88 -9.48 21.32
N PRO A 108 -18.29 -9.73 22.50
CA PRO A 108 -18.99 -9.60 23.78
C PRO A 108 -19.53 -8.15 23.90
N GLY A 109 -20.82 -8.00 24.25
CA GLY A 109 -21.49 -6.69 24.33
C GLY A 109 -22.32 -6.31 23.11
N GLY A 110 -22.34 -7.12 22.04
CA GLY A 110 -23.33 -7.03 20.95
C GLY A 110 -23.02 -6.08 19.82
N ILE A 111 -21.99 -5.23 19.93
CA ILE A 111 -21.62 -4.27 18.88
C ILE A 111 -20.39 -4.80 18.12
N GLY A 112 -20.62 -5.21 16.86
CA GLY A 112 -19.53 -5.62 15.95
C GLY A 112 -19.17 -7.09 15.97
N CYS A 113 -18.10 -7.44 15.25
CA CYS A 113 -17.62 -8.80 15.10
C CYS A 113 -16.12 -8.86 14.79
N ASP A 114 -15.55 -10.01 15.04
CA ASP A 114 -14.19 -10.41 14.62
C ASP A 114 -14.32 -11.39 13.45
N VAL A 115 -13.62 -11.13 12.37
CA VAL A 115 -13.66 -11.92 11.13
C VAL A 115 -12.28 -12.51 10.87
N PHE A 116 -12.24 -13.80 10.67
CA PHE A 116 -11.04 -14.58 10.36
C PHE A 116 -11.22 -15.20 8.98
N ILE A 117 -10.28 -14.97 8.07
CA ILE A 117 -10.33 -15.48 6.70
C ILE A 117 -9.07 -16.28 6.45
N ARG A 118 -9.20 -17.58 6.22
CA ARG A 118 -8.09 -18.46 5.92
C ARG A 118 -7.91 -18.61 4.41
N MET A 119 -6.66 -18.51 3.97
CA MET A 119 -6.27 -18.56 2.58
C MET A 119 -4.91 -19.23 2.41
N GLU A 120 -4.54 -19.58 1.19
CA GLU A 120 -3.21 -20.13 0.91
C GLU A 120 -2.10 -19.18 1.37
N LEU A 121 -1.02 -19.77 1.90
CA LEU A 121 0.16 -19.01 2.38
C LEU A 121 1.10 -18.78 1.21
N LEU A 122 1.28 -17.52 0.84
CA LEU A 122 2.07 -17.08 -0.30
C LEU A 122 2.98 -15.91 0.09
N LYS A 123 4.02 -15.65 -0.70
CA LYS A 123 4.87 -14.44 -0.59
C LYS A 123 4.31 -13.32 -1.45
N SER A 124 4.38 -12.08 -0.98
CA SER A 124 4.03 -10.92 -1.80
C SER A 124 5.08 -10.66 -2.88
N LEU A 125 4.66 -10.01 -3.99
CA LEU A 125 5.58 -9.54 -5.02
C LEU A 125 6.60 -8.55 -4.45
N SER A 126 6.22 -7.76 -3.44
CA SER A 126 7.15 -6.86 -2.72
C SER A 126 8.28 -7.63 -2.06
N GLU A 127 7.98 -8.73 -1.34
CA GLU A 127 8.97 -9.60 -0.72
C GLU A 127 9.86 -10.26 -1.77
N VAL A 128 9.27 -10.87 -2.80
CA VAL A 128 10.02 -11.58 -3.84
C VAL A 128 10.94 -10.63 -4.63
N THR A 129 10.49 -9.39 -4.90
CA THR A 129 11.33 -8.39 -5.58
C THR A 129 12.46 -7.83 -4.70
N ALA A 130 12.37 -7.97 -3.39
CA ALA A 130 13.47 -7.67 -2.47
C ALA A 130 14.51 -8.79 -2.43
N GLU A 131 14.08 -10.05 -2.59
CA GLU A 131 14.94 -11.25 -2.52
C GLU A 131 15.70 -11.54 -3.82
N ARG A 132 15.11 -11.23 -4.99
CA ARG A 132 15.72 -11.50 -6.30
C ARG A 132 15.47 -10.42 -7.34
N GLU A 133 16.31 -10.39 -8.36
CA GLU A 133 16.07 -9.58 -9.56
C GLU A 133 15.08 -10.27 -10.50
N PHE A 134 14.29 -9.47 -11.18
CA PHE A 134 13.31 -9.91 -12.16
C PHE A 134 13.87 -9.75 -13.57
N LYS A 135 13.88 -10.85 -14.30
CA LYS A 135 14.20 -10.83 -15.73
C LYS A 135 12.98 -10.36 -16.52
N ARG A 136 13.19 -10.00 -17.76
CA ARG A 136 12.14 -9.57 -18.68
C ARG A 136 11.00 -10.60 -18.79
N GLU A 137 11.34 -11.87 -18.88
CA GLU A 137 10.41 -12.99 -18.99
C GLU A 137 9.53 -13.13 -17.73
N ASP A 138 10.12 -12.94 -16.55
CA ASP A 138 9.37 -12.92 -15.27
C ASP A 138 8.33 -11.80 -15.26
N ILE A 139 8.69 -10.61 -15.78
CA ILE A 139 7.80 -9.44 -15.80
C ILE A 139 6.68 -9.63 -16.82
N ILE A 140 6.97 -10.21 -17.97
CA ILE A 140 5.93 -10.54 -18.96
C ILE A 140 5.00 -11.62 -18.40
N LYS A 141 5.54 -12.69 -17.78
CA LYS A 141 4.74 -13.73 -17.12
C LYS A 141 3.82 -13.12 -16.06
N LEU A 142 4.35 -12.24 -15.20
CA LEU A 142 3.54 -11.48 -14.23
C LEU A 142 2.39 -10.74 -14.92
N GLY A 143 2.68 -10.03 -16.01
CA GLY A 143 1.65 -9.31 -16.78
C GLY A 143 0.57 -10.25 -17.33
N LEU A 144 0.96 -11.40 -17.89
CA LEU A 144 0.05 -12.40 -18.43
C LEU A 144 -0.84 -13.02 -17.34
N ASP A 145 -0.26 -13.42 -16.22
CA ASP A 145 -0.96 -14.02 -15.08
C ASP A 145 -1.97 -13.02 -14.48
N MET A 146 -1.58 -11.75 -14.34
CA MET A 146 -2.49 -10.70 -13.85
C MET A 146 -3.59 -10.38 -14.86
N CYS A 147 -3.30 -10.37 -16.16
CA CYS A 147 -4.36 -10.23 -17.17
C CYS A 147 -5.37 -11.38 -17.08
N ASN A 148 -4.94 -12.63 -16.88
CA ASN A 148 -5.85 -13.76 -16.66
C ASN A 148 -6.75 -13.56 -15.43
N ALA A 149 -6.20 -13.05 -14.32
CA ALA A 149 -6.98 -12.69 -13.14
C ALA A 149 -8.01 -11.59 -13.44
N LEU A 150 -7.60 -10.54 -14.16
CA LEU A 150 -8.47 -9.43 -14.54
C LEU A 150 -9.55 -9.83 -15.54
N GLU A 151 -9.30 -10.78 -16.45
CA GLU A 151 -10.34 -11.35 -17.33
C GLU A 151 -11.45 -12.04 -16.53
N LEU A 152 -11.11 -12.71 -15.43
CA LEU A 152 -12.13 -13.25 -14.52
C LEU A 152 -12.91 -12.12 -13.82
N CYS A 153 -12.22 -11.08 -13.38
CA CYS A 153 -12.86 -9.91 -12.78
C CYS A 153 -13.84 -9.24 -13.75
N GLU A 154 -13.46 -9.06 -15.02
CA GLU A 154 -14.32 -8.52 -16.08
C GLU A 154 -15.59 -9.37 -16.26
N ARG A 155 -15.45 -10.69 -16.42
CA ARG A 155 -16.60 -11.61 -16.55
C ARG A 155 -17.56 -11.52 -15.36
N LYS A 156 -17.03 -11.29 -14.15
CA LYS A 156 -17.82 -11.15 -12.92
C LYS A 156 -18.25 -9.69 -12.63
N LYS A 157 -17.92 -8.75 -13.52
CA LYS A 157 -18.19 -7.30 -13.35
C LYS A 157 -17.59 -6.72 -12.06
N ILE A 158 -16.40 -7.15 -11.71
CA ILE A 158 -15.64 -6.72 -10.54
C ILE A 158 -14.52 -5.80 -11.00
N ILE A 159 -14.29 -4.73 -10.26
CA ILE A 159 -13.10 -3.87 -10.39
C ILE A 159 -12.32 -4.01 -9.09
N HIS A 160 -11.05 -4.38 -9.17
CA HIS A 160 -10.21 -4.68 -8.00
C HIS A 160 -9.82 -3.43 -7.21
N ARG A 161 -9.42 -2.35 -7.89
CA ARG A 161 -9.13 -1.01 -7.35
C ARG A 161 -7.87 -0.88 -6.51
N ASP A 162 -7.19 -1.96 -6.18
CA ASP A 162 -6.01 -1.97 -5.32
C ASP A 162 -4.90 -2.89 -5.86
N ILE A 163 -4.62 -2.82 -7.16
CA ILE A 163 -3.52 -3.57 -7.76
C ILE A 163 -2.21 -2.87 -7.41
N LYS A 164 -1.38 -3.55 -6.60
CA LYS A 164 -0.05 -3.13 -6.16
C LYS A 164 0.80 -4.35 -5.82
N PRO A 165 2.12 -4.23 -5.67
CA PRO A 165 2.99 -5.37 -5.39
C PRO A 165 2.61 -6.16 -4.13
N ASP A 166 2.06 -5.53 -3.10
CA ASP A 166 1.66 -6.21 -1.86
C ASP A 166 0.45 -7.12 -2.05
N ASN A 167 -0.42 -6.82 -3.03
CA ASN A 167 -1.64 -7.57 -3.33
C ASN A 167 -1.45 -8.56 -4.49
N ILE A 168 -0.26 -8.64 -5.07
CA ILE A 168 0.13 -9.67 -6.02
C ILE A 168 1.00 -10.66 -5.27
N LEU A 169 0.56 -11.91 -5.21
CA LEU A 169 1.22 -12.97 -4.44
C LEU A 169 1.81 -14.01 -5.38
N VAL A 170 2.82 -14.72 -4.92
CA VAL A 170 3.60 -15.67 -5.74
C VAL A 170 3.60 -17.03 -5.04
N ASN A 171 3.24 -18.09 -5.77
CA ASN A 171 3.33 -19.45 -5.26
C ASN A 171 4.72 -20.06 -5.51
N GLU A 172 4.96 -21.25 -4.97
CA GLU A 172 6.24 -21.99 -5.12
C GLU A 172 6.56 -22.34 -6.59
N ASN A 173 5.54 -22.46 -7.44
CA ASN A 173 5.68 -22.74 -8.87
C ASN A 173 6.03 -21.49 -9.69
N GLY A 174 6.07 -20.30 -9.08
CA GLY A 174 6.28 -19.02 -9.73
C GLY A 174 5.05 -18.47 -10.47
N ASP A 175 3.84 -18.94 -10.14
CA ASP A 175 2.60 -18.35 -10.66
C ASP A 175 2.21 -17.15 -9.81
N TYR A 176 1.81 -16.08 -10.48
CA TYR A 176 1.34 -14.85 -9.84
C TYR A 176 -0.15 -14.90 -9.64
N LYS A 177 -0.58 -14.53 -8.43
CA LYS A 177 -1.97 -14.56 -8.00
C LYS A 177 -2.41 -13.22 -7.45
N LEU A 178 -3.57 -12.75 -7.87
CA LEU A 178 -4.17 -11.53 -7.34
C LEU A 178 -4.93 -11.84 -6.05
N GLY A 179 -4.60 -11.13 -4.99
CA GLY A 179 -5.22 -11.23 -3.66
C GLY A 179 -5.81 -9.90 -3.21
N ASP A 180 -6.46 -9.92 -2.07
CA ASP A 180 -7.06 -8.76 -1.38
C ASP A 180 -8.02 -7.94 -2.25
N PHE A 181 -9.18 -8.53 -2.55
CA PHE A 181 -10.23 -7.94 -3.41
C PHE A 181 -10.97 -6.74 -2.78
N GLY A 182 -10.34 -6.05 -1.83
CA GLY A 182 -10.62 -4.69 -1.37
C GLY A 182 -12.07 -4.25 -1.26
N VAL A 183 -12.96 -5.09 -0.73
CA VAL A 183 -14.38 -4.74 -0.46
C VAL A 183 -14.46 -3.63 0.59
N ALA A 184 -13.49 -3.55 1.46
CA ALA A 184 -13.36 -2.44 2.41
C ALA A 184 -13.42 -1.05 1.74
N ARG A 185 -13.11 -0.91 0.46
CA ARG A 185 -13.29 0.34 -0.29
C ARG A 185 -14.73 0.69 -0.68
N ARG A 186 -15.69 -0.23 -0.61
CA ARG A 186 -17.12 0.15 -0.65
C ARG A 186 -17.52 0.93 0.61
N LEU A 187 -16.86 0.66 1.73
CA LEU A 187 -17.09 1.32 3.02
C LEU A 187 -16.46 2.71 3.08
N GLU A 188 -15.34 2.96 2.40
CA GLU A 188 -14.70 4.29 2.32
C GLU A 188 -15.58 5.35 1.63
N ARG A 189 -16.69 5.00 0.97
CA ARG A 189 -17.68 5.99 0.52
C ARG A 189 -18.45 6.65 1.66
N THR A 190 -18.44 6.05 2.85
CA THR A 190 -19.06 6.60 4.06
C THR A 190 -18.05 7.15 5.06
N SER A 191 -16.80 6.70 5.05
CA SER A 191 -15.70 7.25 5.85
C SER A 191 -14.65 7.89 4.93
N THR A 192 -14.79 9.19 4.69
CA THR A 192 -14.00 9.99 3.74
C THR A 192 -12.51 10.14 4.13
N PHE A 193 -12.00 9.49 5.18
CA PHE A 193 -10.81 9.98 5.89
C PHE A 193 -9.67 9.00 6.19
N MET A 194 -9.72 7.73 5.83
CA MET A 194 -8.59 6.84 6.18
C MET A 194 -7.98 6.14 4.98
N THR A 195 -6.66 6.31 4.81
CA THR A 195 -5.72 5.58 3.93
C THR A 195 -5.48 6.10 2.52
N ARG A 196 -5.32 7.40 2.29
CA ARG A 196 -4.89 7.89 0.97
C ARG A 196 -3.39 7.69 0.65
N ARG A 197 -2.48 7.50 1.59
CA ARG A 197 -1.03 7.62 1.35
C ARG A 197 -0.31 6.39 0.79
N GLY A 198 -0.56 5.18 1.24
CA GLY A 198 0.13 3.98 0.73
C GLY A 198 -0.36 3.53 -0.64
N ASN A 199 -1.57 3.92 -1.01
CA ASN A 199 -2.29 3.38 -2.15
C ASN A 199 -2.31 4.29 -3.38
N GLN A 200 -2.00 5.58 -3.24
CA GLN A 200 -2.01 6.55 -4.33
C GLN A 200 -0.92 6.29 -5.38
N ALA A 201 0.17 5.64 -5.00
CA ALA A 201 1.29 5.39 -5.88
C ALA A 201 0.92 4.59 -7.15
N TYR A 202 -0.07 3.69 -7.06
CA TYR A 202 -0.53 2.86 -8.19
C TYR A 202 -1.91 3.26 -8.72
N MET A 203 -2.54 4.24 -8.11
CA MET A 203 -3.91 4.66 -8.43
C MET A 203 -4.00 5.32 -9.82
N ALA A 204 -5.06 4.99 -10.54
CA ALA A 204 -5.36 5.63 -11.83
C ALA A 204 -5.88 7.06 -11.65
N PRO A 205 -5.61 7.98 -12.60
CA PRO A 205 -6.00 9.38 -12.50
C PRO A 205 -7.49 9.63 -12.26
N GLU A 206 -8.36 8.89 -12.94
CA GLU A 206 -9.81 8.99 -12.79
C GLU A 206 -10.28 8.52 -11.40
N VAL A 207 -9.61 7.51 -10.82
CA VAL A 207 -9.90 7.05 -9.45
C VAL A 207 -9.43 8.07 -8.43
N TYR A 208 -8.26 8.66 -8.66
CA TYR A 208 -7.70 9.72 -7.81
C TYR A 208 -8.61 10.96 -7.77
N LYS A 209 -9.20 11.33 -8.92
CA LYS A 209 -10.13 12.46 -9.05
C LYS A 209 -11.56 12.15 -8.59
N GLY A 210 -11.88 10.89 -8.28
CA GLY A 210 -13.24 10.47 -7.91
C GLY A 210 -14.20 10.42 -9.09
N GLU A 211 -13.71 10.35 -10.33
CA GLU A 211 -14.48 10.21 -11.55
C GLU A 211 -15.06 8.78 -11.68
N ARG A 212 -15.95 8.57 -12.68
CA ARG A 212 -16.41 7.22 -13.01
C ARG A 212 -15.29 6.42 -13.65
N TYR A 213 -15.12 5.18 -13.25
CA TYR A 213 -14.05 4.32 -13.72
C TYR A 213 -14.52 2.87 -13.96
N GLY A 214 -13.78 2.16 -14.82
CA GLY A 214 -13.99 0.76 -15.19
C GLY A 214 -12.72 -0.08 -14.95
N ILE A 215 -12.65 -1.22 -15.65
CA ILE A 215 -11.48 -2.12 -15.61
C ILE A 215 -10.19 -1.44 -16.07
N GLN A 216 -10.29 -0.36 -16.84
CA GLN A 216 -9.16 0.43 -17.30
C GLN A 216 -8.35 1.02 -16.14
N ALA A 217 -8.97 1.21 -14.96
CA ALA A 217 -8.26 1.63 -13.75
C ALA A 217 -7.33 0.52 -13.23
N ASP A 218 -7.78 -0.73 -13.25
CA ASP A 218 -6.97 -1.89 -12.87
C ASP A 218 -5.85 -2.15 -13.89
N ILE A 219 -6.13 -1.98 -15.18
CA ILE A 219 -5.13 -2.04 -16.26
C ILE A 219 -4.03 -0.99 -16.07
N TYR A 220 -4.38 0.23 -15.68
CA TYR A 220 -3.42 1.29 -15.37
C TYR A 220 -2.55 0.92 -14.17
N SER A 221 -3.13 0.44 -13.09
CA SER A 221 -2.42 0.02 -11.89
C SER A 221 -1.46 -1.13 -12.17
N LEU A 222 -1.89 -2.14 -12.96
CA LEU A 222 -1.03 -3.21 -13.45
C LEU A 222 0.09 -2.65 -14.33
N GLY A 223 -0.22 -1.76 -15.25
CA GLY A 223 0.78 -1.07 -16.09
C GLY A 223 1.87 -0.41 -15.26
N LEU A 224 1.51 0.26 -14.16
CA LEU A 224 2.48 0.88 -13.25
C LEU A 224 3.34 -0.13 -12.49
N VAL A 225 2.79 -1.28 -12.09
CA VAL A 225 3.56 -2.37 -11.47
C VAL A 225 4.63 -2.86 -12.45
N LEU A 226 4.24 -3.16 -13.69
CA LEU A 226 5.15 -3.63 -14.74
C LEU A 226 6.16 -2.54 -15.13
N TYR A 227 5.72 -1.28 -15.26
CA TYR A 227 6.59 -0.14 -15.51
C TYR A 227 7.71 -0.05 -14.45
N ARG A 228 7.33 -0.05 -13.17
CA ARG A 228 8.28 0.05 -12.06
C ARG A 228 9.34 -1.05 -12.10
N LEU A 229 8.95 -2.29 -12.38
CA LEU A 229 9.88 -3.42 -12.49
C LEU A 229 10.83 -3.26 -13.68
N LEU A 230 10.32 -2.80 -14.84
CA LEU A 230 11.13 -2.54 -16.05
C LEU A 230 11.95 -1.24 -15.94
N ASN A 231 11.71 -0.40 -14.94
CA ASN A 231 12.39 0.87 -14.75
C ASN A 231 13.29 0.88 -13.49
N ASN A 232 14.01 -0.21 -13.23
CA ASN A 232 14.91 -0.34 -12.08
C ASN A 232 14.20 -0.06 -10.74
N LYS A 233 13.00 -0.59 -10.56
CA LYS A 233 12.13 -0.42 -9.37
C LYS A 233 11.70 1.04 -9.12
N ARG A 234 11.77 1.93 -10.14
CA ARG A 234 11.36 3.34 -10.04
C ARG A 234 10.03 3.60 -10.73
N MET A 235 9.19 4.42 -10.09
CA MET A 235 7.95 4.93 -10.71
C MET A 235 8.28 5.92 -11.84
N PRO A 236 7.33 6.19 -12.77
CA PRO A 236 7.51 7.24 -13.76
C PRO A 236 7.89 8.57 -13.12
N PHE A 237 8.86 9.28 -13.73
CA PHE A 237 9.39 10.57 -13.27
C PHE A 237 10.23 10.56 -11.99
N MET A 238 10.45 9.41 -11.37
CA MET A 238 11.36 9.30 -10.23
C MET A 238 12.82 9.33 -10.70
N PRO A 239 13.68 10.14 -10.09
CA PRO A 239 15.12 10.15 -10.39
C PRO A 239 15.80 8.82 -9.96
N PRO A 240 17.08 8.60 -10.33
CA PRO A 240 17.89 7.51 -9.77
C PRO A 240 17.88 7.52 -8.24
N VAL A 241 18.06 6.33 -7.62
CA VAL A 241 17.91 6.17 -6.15
C VAL A 241 18.89 7.08 -5.39
N GLU A 242 20.09 7.26 -5.94
CA GLU A 242 21.16 8.08 -5.36
C GLU A 242 20.84 9.58 -5.38
N GLU A 243 19.93 10.01 -6.27
CA GLU A 243 19.53 11.40 -6.46
C GLU A 243 18.15 11.71 -5.85
N GLN A 244 17.46 10.68 -5.28
CA GLN A 244 16.09 10.83 -4.78
C GLN A 244 16.04 11.75 -3.56
N ARG A 245 15.13 12.71 -3.64
CA ARG A 245 14.75 13.61 -2.56
C ARG A 245 13.40 13.19 -1.98
N TYR A 246 13.12 13.66 -0.77
CA TYR A 246 11.90 13.32 -0.03
C TYR A 246 10.59 13.59 -0.80
N ASP A 247 10.54 14.66 -1.57
CA ASP A 247 9.35 15.13 -2.31
C ASP A 247 9.23 14.60 -3.75
N ASP A 248 10.25 13.91 -4.27
CA ASP A 248 10.23 13.40 -5.65
C ASP A 248 9.05 12.44 -5.89
N GLY A 249 8.63 11.70 -4.87
CA GLY A 249 7.45 10.85 -4.95
C GLY A 249 6.15 11.64 -5.17
N GLU A 250 5.98 12.76 -4.48
CA GLU A 250 4.82 13.65 -4.64
C GLU A 250 4.89 14.41 -5.97
N LYS A 251 6.05 14.92 -6.35
CA LYS A 251 6.28 15.55 -7.67
C LYS A 251 5.99 14.56 -8.81
N ALA A 252 6.48 13.34 -8.72
CA ALA A 252 6.22 12.30 -9.71
C ALA A 252 4.72 11.94 -9.79
N LEU A 253 4.04 11.86 -8.65
CA LEU A 253 2.59 11.65 -8.60
C LEU A 253 1.84 12.83 -9.24
N ALA A 254 2.19 14.07 -8.89
CA ALA A 254 1.55 15.26 -9.44
C ALA A 254 1.72 15.34 -10.97
N ARG A 255 2.90 15.00 -11.52
CA ARG A 255 3.14 14.92 -12.97
C ARG A 255 2.25 13.88 -13.64
N ARG A 256 2.08 12.71 -13.03
CA ARG A 256 1.15 11.68 -13.52
C ARG A 256 -0.30 12.16 -13.51
N MET A 257 -0.73 12.82 -12.42
CA MET A 257 -2.11 13.32 -12.28
C MET A 257 -2.42 14.51 -13.20
N ARG A 258 -1.39 15.20 -13.72
CA ARG A 258 -1.51 16.20 -14.79
C ARG A 258 -1.52 15.62 -16.20
N GLY A 259 -1.27 14.33 -16.35
CA GLY A 259 -1.29 13.65 -17.66
C GLY A 259 -0.02 13.83 -18.46
N GLU A 260 1.11 14.12 -17.82
CA GLU A 260 2.40 14.14 -18.52
C GLU A 260 2.74 12.77 -19.08
N LYS A 261 3.26 12.74 -20.32
CA LYS A 261 3.61 11.48 -20.99
C LYS A 261 4.77 10.80 -20.27
N PHE A 262 4.61 9.52 -19.95
CA PHE A 262 5.66 8.75 -19.33
C PHE A 262 6.83 8.53 -20.30
N PRO A 263 8.08 8.58 -19.83
CA PRO A 263 9.21 8.07 -20.59
C PRO A 263 9.11 6.55 -20.73
N LEU A 264 9.76 5.98 -21.73
CA LEU A 264 9.91 4.53 -21.82
C LEU A 264 10.65 4.00 -20.58
N PRO A 265 10.29 2.83 -20.05
CA PRO A 265 11.02 2.21 -18.94
C PRO A 265 12.46 1.91 -19.35
N ALA A 266 13.42 2.07 -18.43
CA ALA A 266 14.85 1.93 -18.71
C ALA A 266 15.22 0.60 -19.40
N ASN A 267 14.57 -0.51 -19.00
CA ASN A 267 14.83 -1.87 -19.48
C ASN A 267 13.80 -2.36 -20.50
N ALA A 268 13.02 -1.46 -21.12
CA ALA A 268 12.07 -1.79 -22.19
C ALA A 268 11.91 -0.61 -23.15
N GLN A 269 12.93 -0.40 -23.98
CA GLN A 269 12.97 0.64 -25.02
C GLN A 269 12.38 0.17 -26.36
N ASP A 270 11.55 -0.86 -26.35
CA ASP A 270 11.01 -1.59 -27.50
C ASP A 270 9.47 -1.72 -27.44
N GLU A 271 8.89 -2.70 -28.14
CA GLU A 271 7.46 -2.95 -28.19
C GLU A 271 6.86 -3.24 -26.80
N LEU A 272 7.60 -3.92 -25.89
CA LEU A 272 7.13 -4.13 -24.53
C LEU A 272 6.93 -2.80 -23.80
N GLY A 273 7.89 -1.88 -23.92
CA GLY A 273 7.76 -0.54 -23.33
C GLY A 273 6.54 0.22 -23.86
N LYS A 274 6.23 0.12 -25.16
CA LYS A 274 5.04 0.73 -25.76
C LYS A 274 3.75 0.12 -25.21
N VAL A 275 3.69 -1.20 -25.06
CA VAL A 275 2.55 -1.90 -24.42
C VAL A 275 2.31 -1.38 -23.01
N ILE A 276 3.39 -1.23 -22.21
CA ILE A 276 3.29 -0.73 -20.86
C ILE A 276 2.83 0.73 -20.83
N LEU A 277 3.37 1.59 -21.73
CA LEU A 277 2.93 2.98 -21.81
C LEU A 277 1.45 3.10 -22.21
N MET A 278 0.97 2.25 -23.13
CA MET A 278 -0.44 2.22 -23.50
C MET A 278 -1.33 1.82 -22.31
N ALA A 279 -0.92 0.86 -21.48
CA ALA A 279 -1.64 0.54 -20.25
C ALA A 279 -1.68 1.72 -19.27
N CYS A 280 -0.64 2.56 -19.25
CA CYS A 280 -0.48 3.71 -18.38
C CYS A 280 -0.96 5.05 -18.98
N GLU A 281 -1.68 5.04 -20.11
CA GLU A 281 -2.23 6.27 -20.70
C GLU A 281 -3.14 7.01 -19.70
N TYR A 282 -3.03 8.34 -19.71
CA TYR A 282 -3.81 9.19 -18.80
C TYR A 282 -5.31 9.08 -19.03
N ASN A 283 -5.74 9.16 -20.32
CA ASN A 283 -7.12 8.97 -20.69
C ASN A 283 -7.48 7.48 -20.72
N PRO A 284 -8.45 7.00 -19.90
CA PRO A 284 -8.87 5.60 -19.87
C PRO A 284 -9.27 5.03 -21.24
N GLU A 285 -9.85 5.85 -22.14
CA GLU A 285 -10.26 5.43 -23.48
C GLU A 285 -9.08 5.10 -24.42
N ARG A 286 -7.89 5.61 -24.11
CA ARG A 286 -6.65 5.32 -24.86
C ARG A 286 -5.88 4.12 -24.34
N ARG A 287 -6.30 3.55 -23.22
CA ARG A 287 -5.76 2.31 -22.66
C ARG A 287 -6.33 1.10 -23.38
N PHE A 288 -5.87 -0.08 -23.03
CA PHE A 288 -6.53 -1.30 -23.44
C PHE A 288 -7.97 -1.32 -22.93
N SER A 289 -8.93 -1.62 -23.82
CA SER A 289 -10.35 -1.68 -23.45
C SER A 289 -10.68 -2.85 -22.54
N THR A 290 -9.89 -3.94 -22.62
CA THR A 290 -10.06 -5.19 -21.84
C THR A 290 -8.72 -5.76 -21.41
N ALA A 291 -8.73 -6.59 -20.35
CA ALA A 291 -7.55 -7.34 -19.91
C ALA A 291 -7.06 -8.32 -20.99
N THR A 292 -7.99 -8.91 -21.77
CA THR A 292 -7.66 -9.78 -22.92
C THR A 292 -6.84 -9.04 -23.98
N ALA A 293 -7.19 -7.78 -24.28
CA ALA A 293 -6.44 -6.98 -25.25
C ALA A 293 -5.00 -6.71 -24.78
N MET A 294 -4.82 -6.35 -23.50
CA MET A 294 -3.49 -6.18 -22.90
C MET A 294 -2.69 -7.48 -22.92
N ARG A 295 -3.32 -8.62 -22.57
CA ARG A 295 -2.67 -9.93 -22.58
C ARG A 295 -2.13 -10.30 -23.96
N LYS A 296 -2.94 -10.12 -25.02
CA LYS A 296 -2.51 -10.37 -26.40
C LYS A 296 -1.32 -9.49 -26.80
N ALA A 297 -1.32 -8.22 -26.41
CA ALA A 297 -0.22 -7.31 -26.68
C ALA A 297 1.08 -7.73 -25.96
N LEU A 298 1.00 -8.18 -24.70
CA LEU A 298 2.13 -8.74 -23.97
C LEU A 298 2.66 -10.02 -24.60
N GLN A 299 1.79 -10.92 -25.08
CA GLN A 299 2.17 -12.13 -25.79
C GLN A 299 2.91 -11.81 -27.11
N ALA A 300 2.42 -10.83 -27.87
CA ALA A 300 3.08 -10.38 -29.09
C ALA A 300 4.48 -9.80 -28.81
N ALA A 301 4.62 -8.98 -27.75
CA ALA A 301 5.90 -8.42 -27.34
C ALA A 301 6.91 -9.51 -26.89
N LEU A 302 6.43 -10.61 -26.29
CA LEU A 302 7.26 -11.77 -25.96
C LEU A 302 7.77 -12.47 -27.23
N ALA A 303 6.88 -12.69 -28.20
CA ALA A 303 7.24 -13.38 -29.45
C ALA A 303 8.31 -12.62 -30.27
N VAL A 304 8.19 -11.29 -30.36
CA VAL A 304 9.18 -10.43 -31.03
C VAL A 304 10.54 -10.50 -30.31
N GLY A 305 10.56 -10.47 -28.98
CA GLY A 305 11.78 -10.58 -28.19
C GLY A 305 12.50 -11.92 -28.38
N THR A 306 11.77 -13.03 -28.49
CA THR A 306 12.35 -14.36 -28.74
C THR A 306 12.94 -14.50 -30.15
N VAL A 307 12.31 -13.93 -31.17
CA VAL A 307 12.83 -13.94 -32.54
C VAL A 307 14.12 -13.11 -32.65
N ALA A 308 14.16 -11.93 -32.03
CA ALA A 308 15.35 -11.09 -32.00
C ALA A 308 16.53 -11.77 -31.26
N ALA A 309 16.26 -12.42 -30.11
CA ALA A 309 17.26 -13.16 -29.35
C ALA A 309 17.82 -14.38 -30.16
N PHE A 310 16.94 -15.06 -30.90
CA PHE A 310 17.34 -16.17 -31.76
C PHE A 310 18.21 -15.72 -32.96
N GLN A 311 17.91 -14.57 -33.56
CA GLN A 311 18.71 -13.97 -34.63
C GLN A 311 20.09 -13.55 -34.12
N VAL A 312 20.18 -12.88 -32.96
CA VAL A 312 21.47 -12.51 -32.36
C VAL A 312 22.31 -13.73 -32.00
N SER A 313 21.71 -14.82 -31.50
CA SER A 313 22.42 -16.05 -31.20
C SER A 313 22.91 -16.78 -32.46
N GLN A 314 22.17 -16.71 -33.56
CA GLN A 314 22.65 -17.22 -34.87
C GLN A 314 23.78 -16.37 -35.42
N GLU A 315 23.70 -15.04 -35.38
CA GLU A 315 24.79 -14.16 -35.81
C GLU A 315 26.06 -14.38 -34.98
N GLN A 316 25.95 -14.54 -33.66
CA GLN A 316 27.12 -14.88 -32.82
C GLN A 316 27.69 -16.27 -33.11
N SER A 317 26.85 -17.24 -33.44
CA SER A 317 27.33 -18.58 -33.85
C SER A 317 28.00 -18.56 -35.24
N PHE A 318 27.51 -17.71 -36.16
CA PHE A 318 28.17 -17.49 -37.46
C PHE A 318 29.50 -16.74 -37.32
N VAL A 319 29.60 -15.74 -36.46
CA VAL A 319 30.85 -15.00 -36.19
C VAL A 319 31.90 -15.91 -35.52
N SER A 320 31.50 -16.79 -34.61
CA SER A 320 32.42 -17.76 -33.98
C SER A 320 32.89 -18.86 -34.91
N GLN A 321 32.10 -19.25 -35.92
CA GLN A 321 32.50 -20.20 -36.96
C GLN A 321 33.32 -19.56 -38.09
N ALA A 322 33.15 -18.25 -38.35
CA ALA A 322 33.92 -17.51 -39.35
C ALA A 322 35.37 -17.21 -38.90
N SER A 323 35.64 -17.18 -37.59
CA SER A 323 37.00 -16.97 -37.06
C SER A 323 37.89 -18.20 -37.14
N THR A 324 37.39 -19.35 -37.62
CA THR A 324 38.16 -20.60 -37.80
C THR A 324 38.43 -20.99 -39.26
N ARG A 325 38.03 -20.18 -40.25
CA ARG A 325 38.36 -20.43 -41.65
C ARG A 325 38.78 -19.15 -42.37
N ASN A 326 40.09 -18.96 -42.54
CA ASN A 326 40.64 -18.06 -43.55
C ASN A 326 40.32 -18.58 -44.94
N SER A 327 39.54 -17.83 -45.73
CA SER A 327 39.68 -17.62 -47.19
C SER A 327 38.41 -17.01 -47.79
N ILE A 328 38.58 -15.89 -48.45
CA ILE A 328 37.62 -15.12 -49.27
C ILE A 328 37.37 -15.92 -50.58
N PRO A 329 36.26 -15.83 -51.37
CA PRO A 329 35.50 -14.63 -51.74
C PRO A 329 33.99 -14.78 -52.11
N GLN A 330 33.42 -13.63 -52.39
CA GLN A 330 32.35 -13.31 -53.37
C GLN A 330 30.89 -13.18 -52.88
N GLN A 331 30.38 -12.01 -53.24
CA GLN A 331 29.02 -11.51 -53.28
C GLN A 331 27.98 -12.52 -53.76
N PHE A 332 26.86 -12.61 -53.04
CA PHE A 332 25.55 -12.99 -53.61
C PHE A 332 24.44 -12.09 -53.03
N GLU A 333 23.57 -11.67 -53.94
CA GLU A 333 22.53 -10.67 -53.78
C GLU A 333 21.39 -11.10 -52.81
N ALA A 334 21.01 -10.19 -51.94
CA ALA A 334 19.96 -10.36 -50.92
C ALA A 334 18.58 -9.87 -51.44
N SER A 335 18.08 -10.38 -52.58
CA SER A 335 16.80 -9.94 -53.14
C SER A 335 15.71 -10.98 -53.33
N GLU A 336 16.01 -12.27 -53.21
CA GLU A 336 14.97 -13.32 -53.48
C GLU A 336 14.43 -14.06 -52.25
N LEU A 337 14.99 -13.86 -51.05
CA LEU A 337 14.55 -14.56 -49.84
C LEU A 337 13.39 -13.88 -49.10
N ASN A 338 13.07 -12.63 -49.44
CA ASN A 338 12.01 -11.88 -48.80
C ASN A 338 10.63 -12.03 -49.42
N LEU A 339 10.52 -12.56 -50.63
CA LEU A 339 9.20 -12.76 -51.30
C LEU A 339 8.55 -14.11 -50.95
N GLN A 340 9.32 -15.14 -50.58
CA GLN A 340 8.75 -16.45 -50.19
C GLN A 340 8.24 -16.50 -48.73
N LYS A 341 8.59 -15.54 -47.87
CA LYS A 341 8.11 -15.49 -46.49
C LYS A 341 6.80 -14.74 -46.31
N ALA A 342 6.41 -13.85 -47.21
CA ALA A 342 5.13 -13.18 -47.19
C ALA A 342 3.96 -14.12 -47.51
N ASP A 343 4.14 -15.06 -48.42
CA ASP A 343 3.13 -16.05 -48.84
C ASP A 343 2.83 -17.13 -47.79
N LEU A 344 3.76 -17.40 -46.87
CA LEU A 344 3.55 -18.39 -45.78
C LEU A 344 2.76 -17.82 -44.58
N ILE A 345 2.80 -16.52 -44.39
CA ILE A 345 2.07 -15.84 -43.30
C ILE A 345 0.63 -15.61 -43.71
N GLU A 346 0.33 -15.35 -44.97
CA GLU A 346 -1.05 -15.17 -45.47
C GLU A 346 -1.85 -16.49 -45.52
N ARG A 347 -1.19 -17.64 -45.70
CA ARG A 347 -1.88 -18.96 -45.67
C ARG A 347 -2.20 -19.48 -44.29
N SER A 348 -1.58 -18.98 -43.21
CA SER A 348 -1.89 -19.37 -41.83
C SER A 348 -3.03 -18.57 -41.19
N LEU A 349 -3.51 -17.51 -41.84
CA LEU A 349 -4.58 -16.63 -41.35
C LEU A 349 -5.98 -16.89 -41.97
N GLN A 350 -6.11 -17.89 -42.89
CA GLN A 350 -7.36 -18.17 -43.59
C GLN A 350 -7.97 -19.56 -43.32
N SER A 351 -7.72 -20.18 -42.16
CA SER A 351 -8.45 -21.37 -41.74
C SER A 351 -9.43 -21.04 -40.62
N GLU A 352 -10.69 -20.81 -41.01
CA GLU A 352 -11.82 -20.79 -40.09
C GLU A 352 -12.08 -22.21 -39.54
N PRO A 353 -12.45 -22.36 -38.24
CA PRO A 353 -12.96 -23.65 -37.75
C PRO A 353 -14.44 -23.76 -38.02
N GLY A 354 -14.80 -24.81 -38.78
CA GLY A 354 -16.17 -25.19 -39.08
C GLY A 354 -16.97 -25.58 -37.85
N GLU A 355 -18.23 -25.30 -37.93
CA GLU A 355 -19.30 -25.74 -37.04
C GLU A 355 -19.30 -27.27 -36.90
N SER A 356 -19.31 -27.77 -35.68
CA SER A 356 -19.73 -29.13 -35.39
C SER A 356 -20.80 -29.14 -34.29
N SER A 357 -21.95 -29.67 -34.71
CA SER A 357 -23.23 -29.91 -34.07
C SER A 357 -23.16 -30.46 -32.64
N GLU A 358 -24.08 -29.89 -31.83
CA GLU A 358 -24.65 -30.56 -30.65
C GLU A 358 -25.32 -31.88 -31.06
N THR A 359 -24.87 -33.00 -30.56
CA THR A 359 -25.65 -34.18 -30.13
C THR A 359 -24.65 -35.24 -29.57
N ASP A 360 -25.06 -35.90 -28.49
CA ASP A 360 -24.40 -37.04 -27.82
C ASP A 360 -23.46 -36.74 -26.66
N LEU A 361 -24.04 -36.33 -25.51
CA LEU A 361 -23.47 -36.62 -24.18
C LEU A 361 -24.52 -36.59 -23.05
N GLU A 362 -25.67 -37.24 -23.32
CA GLU A 362 -26.62 -37.69 -22.32
C GLU A 362 -26.64 -39.24 -22.26
N ARG A 363 -25.63 -39.87 -21.71
CA ARG A 363 -25.71 -41.22 -21.18
C ARG A 363 -24.47 -41.53 -20.36
N THR A 364 -24.75 -41.93 -19.11
CA THR A 364 -23.81 -42.49 -18.13
C THR A 364 -23.24 -41.54 -17.06
N MET A 365 -24.01 -41.35 -16.00
CA MET A 365 -23.56 -41.42 -14.63
C MET A 365 -24.74 -41.65 -13.66
N ARG A 366 -25.11 -42.89 -13.47
CA ARG A 366 -25.85 -43.33 -12.27
C ARG A 366 -24.87 -43.32 -11.09
N VAL A 367 -25.04 -42.34 -10.20
CA VAL A 367 -24.37 -42.32 -8.90
C VAL A 367 -25.08 -43.27 -7.95
N THR A 368 -24.43 -44.36 -7.58
CA THR A 368 -24.82 -45.27 -6.50
C THR A 368 -24.62 -44.57 -5.15
N ARG A 369 -25.68 -44.52 -4.34
CA ARG A 369 -25.66 -44.07 -2.94
C ARG A 369 -24.77 -45.01 -2.09
N PRO A 370 -23.98 -44.49 -1.13
CA PRO A 370 -23.32 -45.32 -0.12
C PRO A 370 -24.33 -45.83 0.91
N LYS A 371 -24.18 -47.11 1.24
CA LYS A 371 -24.94 -47.81 2.28
C LYS A 371 -24.67 -47.25 3.69
N GLN A 372 -25.74 -47.19 4.49
CA GLN A 372 -25.69 -46.94 5.93
C GLN A 372 -24.85 -47.99 6.62
N ILE A 373 -23.96 -47.58 7.53
CA ILE A 373 -23.21 -48.43 8.46
C ILE A 373 -23.98 -48.44 9.79
N GLU A 374 -24.42 -49.65 10.22
CA GLU A 374 -25.04 -49.88 11.51
C GLU A 374 -24.04 -49.71 12.68
N PRO A 375 -24.53 -49.39 13.89
CA PRO A 375 -23.67 -49.12 15.04
C PRO A 375 -23.21 -50.43 15.73
N PHE A 376 -21.92 -50.48 16.10
CA PHE A 376 -21.35 -51.56 16.91
C PHE A 376 -21.78 -51.46 18.37
N PRO A 377 -21.95 -52.63 19.09
CA PRO A 377 -22.49 -52.69 20.43
C PRO A 377 -21.47 -52.25 21.51
N GLN A 378 -22.02 -51.64 22.54
CA GLN A 378 -21.33 -51.27 23.78
C GLN A 378 -20.91 -52.54 24.54
N THR A 379 -19.64 -52.64 24.96
CA THR A 379 -19.18 -53.54 26.01
C THR A 379 -18.81 -52.76 27.25
N GLU A 380 -19.51 -53.12 28.32
CA GLU A 380 -19.38 -52.55 29.67
C GLU A 380 -18.03 -52.87 30.35
N SER A 381 -17.61 -51.84 31.08
CA SER A 381 -16.96 -51.90 32.41
C SER A 381 -16.12 -53.12 32.83
N ARG A 382 -14.83 -52.86 33.04
CA ARG A 382 -14.01 -53.33 34.17
C ARG A 382 -12.61 -52.77 34.07
N THR A 383 -12.31 -51.71 34.82
CA THR A 383 -10.98 -51.38 35.40
C THR A 383 -11.01 -49.95 36.01
N GLN A 384 -11.77 -49.80 37.06
CA GLN A 384 -11.65 -48.61 37.95
C GLN A 384 -11.46 -49.07 39.42
N SER A 385 -10.53 -49.97 39.68
CA SER A 385 -10.26 -50.40 41.06
C SER A 385 -8.78 -50.47 41.46
N THR A 386 -7.84 -50.12 40.57
CA THR A 386 -6.41 -50.32 40.90
C THR A 386 -5.60 -49.01 40.98
N TYR A 387 -6.20 -47.88 40.74
CA TYR A 387 -5.49 -46.57 40.80
C TYR A 387 -5.66 -45.87 42.15
N ALA A 388 -6.75 -46.12 42.86
CA ALA A 388 -7.01 -45.49 44.19
C ALA A 388 -6.18 -46.07 45.32
N GLU A 389 -5.86 -47.39 45.29
CA GLU A 389 -5.06 -48.04 46.31
C GLU A 389 -3.54 -47.72 46.24
N ARG A 390 -3.01 -47.42 45.06
CA ARG A 390 -1.60 -47.00 44.93
C ARG A 390 -1.32 -45.56 45.36
N VAL A 391 -2.32 -44.71 45.36
CA VAL A 391 -2.15 -43.29 45.79
C VAL A 391 -2.22 -43.16 47.32
N GLN A 392 -2.82 -44.08 48.05
CA GLN A 392 -2.82 -44.08 49.53
C GLN A 392 -1.55 -44.64 50.15
N GLN A 393 -0.84 -45.59 49.50
CA GLN A 393 0.43 -46.16 50.02
C GLN A 393 1.63 -45.23 49.83
N VAL A 394 1.60 -44.28 48.87
CA VAL A 394 2.68 -43.30 48.68
C VAL A 394 2.55 -42.10 49.66
N LYS A 395 1.35 -41.86 50.21
CA LYS A 395 1.15 -40.78 51.18
C LYS A 395 1.51 -41.10 52.63
N GLN A 396 1.73 -42.39 52.96
CA GLN A 396 2.12 -42.83 54.31
C GLN A 396 3.63 -43.03 54.50
N ALA A 397 4.45 -43.01 53.46
CA ALA A 397 5.90 -43.20 53.55
C ALA A 397 6.72 -41.90 53.72
N ASP A 398 6.09 -40.71 53.50
CA ASP A 398 6.78 -39.43 53.53
C ASP A 398 6.55 -38.59 54.79
N MET A 399 6.05 -39.21 55.85
CA MET A 399 5.78 -38.54 57.15
C MET A 399 6.73 -38.87 58.29
N GLN A 400 7.94 -39.34 58.01
CA GLN A 400 8.98 -39.47 59.03
C GLN A 400 10.33 -39.06 58.49
N SER A 401 10.74 -37.88 58.88
CA SER A 401 12.06 -37.22 58.87
C SER A 401 12.12 -35.93 58.08
N HIS A 402 11.83 -34.81 58.74
CA HIS A 402 12.59 -33.55 58.53
C HIS A 402 12.35 -32.61 59.71
N GLU A 403 13.37 -32.34 60.46
CA GLU A 403 13.43 -31.22 61.40
C GLU A 403 13.22 -29.86 60.69
N PRO A 404 12.60 -28.87 61.34
CA PRO A 404 12.30 -27.58 60.69
C PRO A 404 13.55 -26.74 60.50
N VAL A 405 14.08 -26.70 59.28
CA VAL A 405 15.06 -25.70 58.90
C VAL A 405 14.39 -24.32 58.97
N LYS A 406 14.85 -23.45 59.88
CA LYS A 406 14.44 -22.03 59.96
C LYS A 406 14.78 -21.29 58.66
N LYS A 407 13.85 -21.24 57.71
CA LYS A 407 13.94 -20.37 56.52
C LYS A 407 13.90 -18.90 56.95
N LYS A 408 15.05 -18.23 56.90
CA LYS A 408 15.14 -16.77 57.00
C LYS A 408 14.19 -16.16 55.98
N ARG A 409 13.16 -15.43 56.41
CA ARG A 409 12.23 -14.69 55.56
C ARG A 409 12.98 -13.60 54.77
N VAL A 410 13.50 -13.95 53.59
CA VAL A 410 14.12 -13.00 52.61
C VAL A 410 13.07 -12.30 51.75
N TRP A 411 11.89 -12.89 51.65
CA TRP A 411 10.78 -12.44 50.78
C TRP A 411 10.33 -10.98 50.93
N PRO A 412 10.20 -10.38 52.14
CA PRO A 412 9.69 -9.00 52.20
C PRO A 412 10.71 -7.99 51.64
N ARG A 413 12.03 -8.24 51.76
CA ARG A 413 13.05 -7.33 51.20
C ARG A 413 13.12 -7.40 49.69
N VAL A 414 12.93 -8.56 49.08
CA VAL A 414 12.89 -8.77 47.63
C VAL A 414 11.62 -8.11 47.06
N LEU A 415 10.47 -8.27 47.73
CA LEU A 415 9.22 -7.63 47.33
C LEU A 415 9.30 -6.10 47.40
N VAL A 416 9.87 -5.55 48.44
CA VAL A 416 10.11 -4.09 48.58
C VAL A 416 11.03 -3.58 47.47
N SER A 417 12.11 -4.29 47.17
CA SER A 417 13.03 -3.92 46.07
C SER A 417 12.35 -3.96 44.71
N LEU A 418 11.57 -4.98 44.43
CA LEU A 418 10.76 -5.08 43.18
C LEU A 418 9.73 -3.96 43.09
N LEU A 419 9.06 -3.62 44.21
CA LEU A 419 8.11 -2.50 44.25
C LEU A 419 8.81 -1.16 44.00
N CYS A 420 9.99 -0.93 44.60
CA CYS A 420 10.78 0.27 44.35
C CYS A 420 11.25 0.37 42.90
N ILE A 421 11.69 -0.74 42.29
CA ILE A 421 12.05 -0.78 40.87
C ILE A 421 10.84 -0.48 39.99
N ALA A 422 9.70 -1.07 40.30
CA ALA A 422 8.45 -0.82 39.58
C ALA A 422 8.01 0.65 39.69
N LEU A 423 8.10 1.24 40.88
CA LEU A 423 7.79 2.68 41.09
C LEU A 423 8.75 3.59 40.34
N LEU A 424 10.06 3.28 40.36
CA LEU A 424 11.06 4.02 39.58
C LEU A 424 10.83 3.89 38.07
N ALA A 425 10.48 2.70 37.61
CA ALA A 425 10.12 2.47 36.21
C ALA A 425 8.84 3.24 35.82
N CYS A 426 7.83 3.24 36.68
CA CYS A 426 6.59 4.04 36.47
C CYS A 426 6.89 5.54 36.47
N ALA A 427 7.72 6.04 37.40
CA ALA A 427 8.15 7.43 37.44
C ALA A 427 8.93 7.81 36.19
N PHE A 428 9.88 6.97 35.73
CA PHE A 428 10.62 7.16 34.50
C PHE A 428 9.71 7.19 33.29
N LEU A 429 8.74 6.26 33.20
CA LEU A 429 7.75 6.22 32.14
C LEU A 429 6.84 7.46 32.15
N TYR A 430 6.48 7.97 33.32
CA TYR A 430 5.67 9.19 33.47
C TYR A 430 6.44 10.46 33.05
N VAL A 431 7.68 10.61 33.50
CA VAL A 431 8.54 11.78 33.20
C VAL A 431 8.89 11.87 31.74
N THR A 432 9.06 10.73 31.07
CA THR A 432 9.42 10.69 29.63
C THR A 432 8.23 10.77 28.68
N ALA A 433 6.98 10.77 29.20
CA ALA A 433 5.79 10.94 28.37
C ALA A 433 5.68 12.36 27.83
N VAL A 434 5.48 12.49 26.51
CA VAL A 434 5.22 13.78 25.87
C VAL A 434 3.82 14.23 26.20
N LYS A 435 3.68 15.48 26.67
CA LYS A 435 2.39 16.11 26.92
C LYS A 435 2.04 16.97 25.70
N PHE A 436 0.98 16.60 25.00
CA PHE A 436 0.45 17.36 23.88
C PHE A 436 -0.61 18.35 24.35
N GLU A 437 -0.61 19.55 23.77
CA GLU A 437 -1.65 20.56 23.96
C GLU A 437 -2.90 20.19 23.14
N SER A 438 -2.72 19.63 21.94
CA SER A 438 -3.76 19.25 21.02
C SER A 438 -3.94 17.73 20.94
N ALA A 439 -5.13 17.25 21.32
CA ALA A 439 -5.49 15.84 21.18
C ALA A 439 -5.56 15.43 19.69
N ALA A 440 -5.98 16.35 18.80
CA ALA A 440 -6.01 16.13 17.36
C ALA A 440 -4.59 15.96 16.80
N PHE A 441 -3.66 16.85 17.17
CA PHE A 441 -2.25 16.74 16.76
C PHE A 441 -1.62 15.42 17.22
N ARG A 442 -1.82 15.05 18.49
CA ARG A 442 -1.35 13.77 19.03
C ARG A 442 -1.91 12.59 18.22
N ARG A 443 -3.22 12.59 17.92
CA ARG A 443 -3.86 11.52 17.12
C ARG A 443 -3.24 11.45 15.71
N ALA A 444 -3.14 12.59 15.03
CA ALA A 444 -2.54 12.69 13.72
C ALA A 444 -1.11 12.12 13.72
N LEU A 445 -0.29 12.50 14.69
CA LEU A 445 1.07 11.99 14.85
C LEU A 445 1.08 10.47 15.05
N CYS A 446 0.27 9.98 16.01
CA CYS A 446 0.21 8.55 16.33
C CYS A 446 -0.26 7.72 15.13
N THR A 447 -1.26 8.22 14.39
CA THR A 447 -1.81 7.55 13.20
C THR A 447 -0.80 7.54 12.04
N LYS A 448 -0.18 8.69 11.75
CA LYS A 448 0.76 8.80 10.62
C LYS A 448 2.05 8.00 10.81
N TYR A 449 2.47 7.84 12.07
CA TYR A 449 3.76 7.20 12.40
C TYR A 449 3.60 5.89 13.17
N ASP A 450 2.37 5.34 13.22
CA ASP A 450 2.04 4.05 13.86
C ASP A 450 2.49 3.92 15.33
N ILE A 451 2.35 5.01 16.10
CA ILE A 451 2.74 5.03 17.51
C ILE A 451 1.56 4.56 18.36
N MET A 452 1.47 3.25 18.59
CA MET A 452 0.35 2.60 19.31
C MET A 452 0.38 2.77 20.85
N ARG A 453 1.40 3.40 21.39
CA ARG A 453 1.60 3.61 22.85
C ARG A 453 1.69 5.09 23.21
N THR A 454 1.84 5.40 24.48
CA THR A 454 2.15 6.76 24.93
C THR A 454 3.42 7.26 24.24
N VAL A 455 3.33 8.40 23.56
CA VAL A 455 4.47 9.04 22.88
C VAL A 455 5.49 9.49 23.93
N ARG A 456 6.76 9.14 23.72
CA ARG A 456 7.88 9.48 24.59
C ARG A 456 8.76 10.52 23.91
N VAL A 457 9.58 11.21 24.71
CA VAL A 457 10.53 12.20 24.17
C VAL A 457 11.45 11.61 23.10
N TRP A 458 11.90 10.36 23.26
CA TRP A 458 12.74 9.70 22.26
C TRP A 458 12.01 9.30 20.97
N ASP A 459 10.68 9.21 20.99
CA ASP A 459 9.90 8.92 19.78
C ASP A 459 9.85 10.12 18.84
N ILE A 460 9.99 11.34 19.37
CA ILE A 460 9.97 12.59 18.61
C ILE A 460 11.35 13.23 18.45
N LYS A 461 12.33 12.82 19.27
CA LYS A 461 13.69 13.30 19.18
C LYS A 461 14.38 12.70 17.96
N GLY A 462 14.84 13.55 17.06
CA GLY A 462 15.50 13.12 15.81
C GLY A 462 14.58 13.09 14.60
N PHE A 463 13.31 13.52 14.73
CA PHE A 463 12.49 13.82 13.56
C PHE A 463 13.12 14.98 12.79
N ILE A 464 13.55 14.71 11.56
CA ILE A 464 14.04 15.74 10.62
C ILE A 464 12.88 16.21 9.73
N GLY A 465 11.93 15.34 9.45
CA GLY A 465 10.73 15.63 8.66
C GLY A 465 9.45 15.18 9.36
N LEU A 466 8.44 16.04 9.38
CA LEU A 466 7.11 15.75 9.92
C LEU A 466 6.05 15.97 8.84
N ASN A 467 5.23 14.95 8.61
CA ASN A 467 4.13 15.06 7.68
C ASN A 467 2.81 14.75 8.37
N LEU A 468 2.00 15.79 8.56
CA LEU A 468 0.65 15.75 9.11
C LEU A 468 -0.35 16.45 8.16
N SER A 469 -0.16 16.33 6.84
CA SER A 469 -1.13 16.79 5.85
C SER A 469 -2.38 15.92 5.88
N GLU A 470 -3.54 16.51 5.55
CA GLU A 470 -4.83 15.82 5.51
C GLU A 470 -5.20 15.19 6.88
N CYS A 471 -5.03 15.94 7.96
CA CYS A 471 -5.26 15.48 9.32
C CYS A 471 -6.29 16.32 10.09
N GLU A 472 -7.03 17.19 9.39
CA GLU A 472 -8.07 18.09 9.98
C GLU A 472 -7.55 18.92 11.16
N LEU A 473 -6.28 19.30 11.10
CA LEU A 473 -5.63 20.04 12.17
C LEU A 473 -6.04 21.51 12.10
N ARG A 474 -6.48 22.05 13.25
CA ARG A 474 -6.69 23.49 13.48
C ARG A 474 -5.63 24.09 14.38
N ASN A 475 -5.17 23.30 15.35
CA ASN A 475 -4.14 23.70 16.31
C ASN A 475 -2.88 22.87 16.09
N ILE A 476 -1.79 23.54 15.79
CA ILE A 476 -0.47 22.96 15.51
C ILE A 476 0.60 23.35 16.54
N ASN A 477 0.20 23.85 17.73
CA ASN A 477 1.13 24.32 18.75
C ASN A 477 2.16 23.27 19.18
N ASP A 478 1.79 22.00 19.06
CA ASP A 478 2.65 20.88 19.44
C ASP A 478 3.85 20.66 18.50
N ILE A 479 3.92 21.32 17.34
CA ILE A 479 5.12 21.25 16.48
C ILE A 479 6.37 21.76 17.18
N LYS A 480 6.23 22.63 18.18
CA LYS A 480 7.34 23.13 19.03
C LYS A 480 8.09 22.02 19.75
N LEU A 481 7.47 20.85 19.92
CA LEU A 481 8.10 19.68 20.56
C LEU A 481 9.18 19.03 19.67
N PHE A 482 9.19 19.35 18.37
CA PHE A 482 10.09 18.77 17.37
C PHE A 482 11.23 19.72 17.06
N THR A 483 12.24 19.76 17.92
CA THR A 483 13.34 20.76 17.88
C THR A 483 14.35 20.57 16.76
N GLU A 484 14.39 19.39 16.12
CA GLU A 484 15.38 19.06 15.08
C GLU A 484 14.76 19.05 13.67
N ILE A 485 13.52 19.53 13.53
CA ILE A 485 12.77 19.42 12.29
C ILE A 485 13.31 20.41 11.24
N GLU A 486 13.59 19.91 10.05
CA GLU A 486 13.99 20.70 8.88
C GLU A 486 12.87 20.81 7.84
N GLN A 487 11.91 19.91 7.88
CA GLN A 487 10.83 19.82 6.88
C GLN A 487 9.50 19.52 7.56
N ILE A 488 8.44 20.25 7.19
CA ILE A 488 7.10 20.03 7.72
C ILE A 488 6.04 20.15 6.62
N SER A 489 5.18 19.13 6.54
CA SER A 489 4.03 19.13 5.66
C SER A 489 2.75 19.11 6.48
N LEU A 490 1.92 20.15 6.30
CA LEU A 490 0.66 20.40 6.98
C LEU A 490 -0.44 20.82 5.98
N GLY A 491 -0.24 20.56 4.69
CA GLY A 491 -1.21 20.90 3.64
C GLY A 491 -2.54 20.16 3.84
N LYS A 492 -3.62 20.74 3.32
CA LYS A 492 -4.99 20.21 3.41
C LYS A 492 -5.40 19.96 4.86
N ASN A 493 -5.40 21.03 5.64
CA ASN A 493 -5.91 21.07 7.00
C ASN A 493 -6.81 22.32 7.18
N ASP A 494 -7.31 22.55 8.37
CA ASP A 494 -8.12 23.75 8.71
C ASP A 494 -7.29 24.77 9.50
N ILE A 495 -5.99 24.93 9.18
CA ILE A 495 -5.06 25.77 9.94
C ILE A 495 -5.29 27.23 9.59
N THR A 496 -5.45 28.05 10.62
CA THR A 496 -5.50 29.52 10.52
C THR A 496 -4.34 30.18 11.24
N ASP A 497 -3.88 29.60 12.35
CA ASP A 497 -2.79 30.13 13.19
C ASP A 497 -1.53 29.30 13.05
N ILE A 498 -0.46 29.98 12.58
CA ILE A 498 0.87 29.40 12.39
C ILE A 498 1.92 30.00 13.32
N THR A 499 1.52 30.61 14.44
CA THR A 499 2.43 31.24 15.43
C THR A 499 3.47 30.25 15.98
N ALA A 500 3.15 28.96 15.96
CA ALA A 500 4.05 27.88 16.37
C ALA A 500 5.37 27.84 15.57
N PHE A 501 5.40 28.33 14.33
CA PHE A 501 6.61 28.36 13.51
C PHE A 501 7.64 29.41 13.93
N SER A 502 7.26 30.44 14.68
CA SER A 502 8.09 31.64 14.92
C SER A 502 9.49 31.41 15.53
N LYS A 503 9.78 30.21 16.07
CA LYS A 503 11.05 29.83 16.69
C LYS A 503 11.69 28.59 16.06
N MET A 504 11.21 28.15 14.91
CA MET A 504 11.67 26.92 14.26
C MET A 504 12.72 27.22 13.19
N ASP A 505 13.84 27.78 13.62
CA ASP A 505 14.91 28.31 12.76
C ASP A 505 15.66 27.25 11.90
N LYS A 506 15.49 25.96 12.23
CA LYS A 506 16.07 24.84 11.45
C LYS A 506 15.26 24.50 10.21
N LEU A 507 14.04 25.02 10.06
CA LEU A 507 13.17 24.69 8.94
C LEU A 507 13.76 25.21 7.61
N LYS A 508 13.82 24.29 6.65
CA LYS A 508 14.22 24.51 5.26
C LYS A 508 13.05 24.41 4.30
N ARG A 509 12.03 23.58 4.61
CA ARG A 509 10.90 23.32 3.73
C ARG A 509 9.59 23.29 4.52
N ILE A 510 8.59 24.03 4.02
CA ILE A 510 7.26 24.13 4.63
C ILE A 510 6.18 23.97 3.55
N TRP A 511 5.27 23.01 3.77
CA TRP A 511 4.06 22.82 2.95
C TRP A 511 2.83 23.10 3.81
N LEU A 512 2.13 24.20 3.49
CA LEU A 512 0.92 24.71 4.17
C LEU A 512 -0.23 24.97 3.18
N TYR A 513 -0.18 24.37 2.01
CA TYR A 513 -1.19 24.52 0.97
C TYR A 513 -2.58 24.03 1.43
N ASP A 514 -3.63 24.60 0.82
CA ASP A 514 -5.03 24.21 1.09
C ASP A 514 -5.33 24.26 2.60
N ASN A 515 -5.25 25.50 3.14
CA ASN A 515 -5.57 25.84 4.52
C ASN A 515 -6.34 27.18 4.55
N SER A 516 -6.54 27.77 5.70
CA SER A 516 -7.22 29.07 5.86
C SER A 516 -6.28 30.14 6.46
N ILE A 517 -4.99 30.12 6.04
CA ILE A 517 -3.95 31.01 6.56
C ILE A 517 -4.04 32.38 5.88
N SER A 518 -4.10 33.44 6.70
CA SER A 518 -4.03 34.83 6.21
C SER A 518 -2.80 35.57 6.74
N ASP A 519 -2.32 35.22 7.93
CA ASP A 519 -1.18 35.87 8.58
C ASP A 519 0.06 34.98 8.54
N ILE A 520 1.07 35.42 7.75
CA ILE A 520 2.35 34.73 7.59
C ILE A 520 3.51 35.40 8.33
N ARG A 521 3.24 36.39 9.24
CA ARG A 521 4.28 37.01 10.08
C ARG A 521 5.11 36.02 10.88
N PRO A 522 4.58 34.89 11.38
CA PRO A 522 5.38 33.89 12.09
C PRO A 522 6.52 33.29 11.25
N LEU A 523 6.50 33.39 9.92
CA LEU A 523 7.55 32.90 9.03
C LEU A 523 8.71 33.90 8.84
N GLU A 524 8.56 35.17 9.25
CA GLU A 524 9.45 36.29 8.90
C GLU A 524 10.94 36.04 9.24
N ASN A 525 11.21 35.29 10.30
CA ASN A 525 12.58 35.06 10.77
C ASN A 525 13.14 33.68 10.41
N LEU A 526 12.45 32.87 9.62
CA LEU A 526 12.90 31.56 9.17
C LEU A 526 13.87 31.69 7.98
N THR A 527 14.98 32.37 8.19
CA THR A 527 15.94 32.74 7.10
C THR A 527 16.64 31.55 6.45
N ASN A 528 16.57 30.34 7.04
CA ASN A 528 17.10 29.11 6.45
C ASN A 528 16.10 28.44 5.48
N LEU A 529 14.92 29.05 5.28
CA LEU A 529 13.88 28.46 4.43
C LEU A 529 14.29 28.52 2.96
N GLU A 530 14.24 27.37 2.30
CA GLU A 530 14.56 27.19 0.89
C GLU A 530 13.31 26.96 0.04
N GLU A 531 12.28 26.28 0.57
CA GLU A 531 11.05 25.96 -0.15
C GLU A 531 9.82 26.28 0.72
N LEU A 532 8.85 26.99 0.13
CA LEU A 532 7.63 27.40 0.82
C LEU A 532 6.41 27.28 -0.10
N TYR A 533 5.44 26.47 0.30
CA TYR A 533 4.25 26.19 -0.48
C TYR A 533 3.00 26.59 0.31
N LEU A 534 2.33 27.66 -0.16
CA LEU A 534 1.20 28.34 0.49
C LEU A 534 -0.01 28.50 -0.45
N TRP A 535 -0.09 27.73 -1.55
CA TRP A 535 -1.23 27.85 -2.46
C TRP A 535 -2.54 27.44 -1.80
N ASP A 536 -3.67 27.94 -2.32
CA ASP A 536 -5.00 27.74 -1.74
C ASP A 536 -5.07 28.16 -0.27
N ASN A 537 -4.79 29.46 -0.01
CA ASN A 537 -4.91 30.09 1.31
C ASN A 537 -5.59 31.48 1.19
N SER A 538 -5.54 32.28 2.24
CA SER A 538 -6.17 33.62 2.29
C SER A 538 -5.13 34.74 2.48
N ILE A 539 -3.93 34.60 1.89
CA ILE A 539 -2.79 35.49 2.09
C ILE A 539 -2.92 36.73 1.18
N SER A 540 -2.72 37.91 1.74
CA SER A 540 -2.66 39.16 0.98
C SER A 540 -1.36 39.93 1.20
N ASP A 541 -0.76 39.87 2.40
CA ASP A 541 0.48 40.58 2.76
C ASP A 541 1.70 39.66 2.66
N LEU A 542 2.61 40.00 1.74
CA LEU A 542 3.87 39.29 1.51
C LEU A 542 5.07 39.91 2.25
N THR A 543 4.87 40.98 3.00
CA THR A 543 5.94 41.68 3.72
C THR A 543 6.81 40.76 4.57
N PRO A 544 6.26 39.73 5.27
CA PRO A 544 7.06 38.79 6.05
C PRO A 544 8.07 38.00 5.24
N LEU A 545 7.84 37.77 3.95
CA LEU A 545 8.75 37.01 3.08
C LEU A 545 10.00 37.77 2.66
N LYS A 546 10.02 39.11 2.81
CA LYS A 546 11.10 39.99 2.33
C LYS A 546 12.49 39.60 2.87
N LYS A 547 12.55 38.98 4.07
CA LYS A 547 13.81 38.57 4.73
C LYS A 547 14.30 37.18 4.30
N LEU A 548 13.49 36.37 3.67
CA LEU A 548 13.77 34.98 3.36
C LEU A 548 14.62 34.83 2.10
N LYS A 549 15.86 35.31 2.15
CA LYS A 549 16.76 35.44 0.99
C LYS A 549 17.23 34.09 0.42
N ASN A 550 17.10 33.01 1.17
CA ASN A 550 17.52 31.67 0.76
C ASN A 550 16.40 30.90 0.04
N LEU A 551 15.18 31.49 -0.12
CA LEU A 551 14.10 30.86 -0.86
C LEU A 551 14.49 30.63 -2.32
N LYS A 552 14.34 29.38 -2.75
CA LYS A 552 14.53 28.88 -4.11
C LYS A 552 13.20 28.58 -4.79
N GLU A 553 12.25 28.00 -4.04
CA GLU A 553 10.92 27.68 -4.56
C GLU A 553 9.84 28.32 -3.68
N LEU A 554 8.92 29.02 -4.30
CA LEU A 554 7.80 29.67 -3.63
C LEU A 554 6.52 29.49 -4.46
N ASN A 555 5.51 28.87 -3.83
CA ASN A 555 4.20 28.73 -4.45
C ASN A 555 3.13 29.47 -3.62
N LEU A 556 2.52 30.47 -4.21
CA LEU A 556 1.50 31.37 -3.64
C LEU A 556 0.22 31.37 -4.49
N GLN A 557 0.02 30.41 -5.39
CA GLN A 557 -1.15 30.33 -6.26
C GLN A 557 -2.45 30.35 -5.45
N ASN A 558 -3.51 30.92 -6.02
CA ASN A 558 -4.83 31.00 -5.43
C ASN A 558 -4.82 31.57 -3.99
N ASN A 559 -4.46 32.87 -3.92
CA ASN A 559 -4.48 33.69 -2.72
C ASN A 559 -5.08 35.06 -3.05
N TYR A 560 -4.95 36.04 -2.19
CA TYR A 560 -5.49 37.42 -2.38
C TYR A 560 -4.38 38.48 -2.54
N ILE A 561 -3.28 38.11 -3.20
CA ILE A 561 -2.10 38.96 -3.33
C ILE A 561 -2.34 40.02 -4.41
N SER A 562 -2.21 41.29 -4.02
CA SER A 562 -2.27 42.45 -4.95
C SER A 562 -0.96 43.22 -5.03
N ASP A 563 -0.01 43.04 -4.10
CA ASP A 563 1.32 43.66 -4.13
C ASP A 563 2.45 42.61 -4.05
N PRO A 564 3.11 42.29 -5.17
CA PRO A 564 4.23 41.35 -5.19
C PRO A 564 5.58 42.03 -4.85
N SER A 565 5.62 43.32 -4.55
CA SER A 565 6.87 44.07 -4.35
C SER A 565 7.77 43.54 -3.22
N PRO A 566 7.26 42.90 -2.13
CA PRO A 566 8.14 42.29 -1.13
C PRO A 566 9.04 41.17 -1.68
N LEU A 567 8.66 40.53 -2.79
CA LEU A 567 9.42 39.45 -3.43
C LEU A 567 10.58 39.96 -4.30
N TYR A 568 10.62 41.23 -4.71
CA TYR A 568 11.63 41.77 -5.66
C TYR A 568 13.08 41.58 -5.22
N GLY A 569 13.30 41.40 -3.93
CA GLY A 569 14.63 41.18 -3.35
C GLY A 569 15.04 39.72 -3.16
N LEU A 570 14.22 38.74 -3.55
CA LEU A 570 14.48 37.31 -3.39
C LEU A 570 15.25 36.76 -4.60
N LYS A 571 16.51 37.17 -4.76
CA LYS A 571 17.33 36.91 -5.97
C LYS A 571 17.77 35.46 -6.14
N GLN A 572 17.62 34.61 -5.11
CA GLN A 572 17.91 33.16 -5.18
C GLN A 572 16.69 32.32 -5.60
N LEU A 573 15.53 33.00 -5.83
CA LEU A 573 14.33 32.30 -6.25
C LEU A 573 14.53 31.70 -7.64
N GLU A 574 14.38 30.40 -7.77
CA GLU A 574 14.46 29.65 -9.02
C GLU A 574 13.06 29.49 -9.64
N VAL A 575 12.07 29.21 -8.80
CA VAL A 575 10.66 28.99 -9.21
C VAL A 575 9.72 29.80 -8.33
N LEU A 576 8.84 30.57 -8.98
CA LEU A 576 7.74 31.29 -8.35
C LEU A 576 6.43 30.99 -9.05
N VAL A 577 5.48 30.38 -8.33
CA VAL A 577 4.10 30.21 -8.79
C VAL A 577 3.21 31.16 -8.01
N ILE A 578 2.57 32.11 -8.70
CA ILE A 578 1.78 33.20 -8.09
C ILE A 578 0.52 33.51 -8.91
N GLY A 579 0.08 32.58 -9.77
CA GLY A 579 -1.17 32.72 -10.51
C GLY A 579 -2.41 32.68 -9.62
N ASP A 580 -3.57 32.96 -10.18
CA ASP A 580 -4.85 33.04 -9.47
C ASP A 580 -4.82 33.96 -8.24
N ASN A 581 -4.25 35.20 -8.44
CA ASN A 581 -4.16 36.26 -7.44
C ASN A 581 -4.76 37.59 -7.99
N CYS A 582 -4.80 38.62 -7.16
CA CYS A 582 -5.39 39.91 -7.53
C CYS A 582 -4.35 40.89 -8.11
N MET A 583 -3.47 40.42 -9.03
CA MET A 583 -2.38 41.23 -9.60
C MET A 583 -2.74 41.79 -10.98
N THR A 584 -2.24 43.02 -11.28
CA THR A 584 -2.31 43.60 -12.61
C THR A 584 -1.16 43.15 -13.50
N GLU A 585 -1.33 43.27 -14.83
CA GLU A 585 -0.28 42.98 -15.82
C GLU A 585 1.02 43.77 -15.55
N GLU A 586 0.88 45.05 -15.14
CA GLU A 586 2.04 45.90 -14.82
C GLU A 586 2.83 45.35 -13.62
N GLN A 587 2.15 44.86 -12.58
CA GLN A 587 2.79 44.28 -11.39
C GLN A 587 3.51 43.00 -11.73
N VAL A 588 2.92 42.12 -12.54
CA VAL A 588 3.54 40.88 -13.03
C VAL A 588 4.77 41.23 -13.92
N SER A 589 4.66 42.24 -14.76
CA SER A 589 5.78 42.69 -15.60
C SER A 589 6.95 43.23 -14.75
N ARG A 590 6.66 44.05 -13.72
CA ARG A 590 7.68 44.55 -12.78
C ARG A 590 8.31 43.41 -11.97
N LEU A 591 7.52 42.40 -11.58
CA LEU A 591 8.02 41.22 -10.88
C LEU A 591 9.02 40.43 -11.75
N ARG A 592 8.69 40.21 -13.04
CA ARG A 592 9.60 39.58 -14.01
C ARG A 592 10.88 40.37 -14.22
N GLN A 593 10.80 41.72 -14.29
CA GLN A 593 11.99 42.58 -14.37
C GLN A 593 12.84 42.53 -13.10
N ALA A 594 12.20 42.46 -11.94
CA ALA A 594 12.89 42.36 -10.66
C ALA A 594 13.60 41.02 -10.45
N LEU A 595 13.07 39.91 -11.01
CA LEU A 595 13.56 38.54 -10.83
C LEU A 595 13.87 37.87 -12.18
N PRO A 596 14.89 38.35 -12.93
CA PRO A 596 15.14 37.92 -14.31
C PRO A 596 15.59 36.45 -14.43
N ASN A 597 16.12 35.85 -13.35
CA ASN A 597 16.59 34.45 -13.33
C ASN A 597 15.57 33.48 -12.73
N THR A 598 14.37 33.95 -12.34
CA THR A 598 13.32 33.18 -11.73
C THR A 598 12.32 32.74 -12.79
N MET A 599 11.96 31.46 -12.80
CA MET A 599 10.84 30.97 -13.61
C MET A 599 9.54 31.37 -12.92
N ILE A 600 8.80 32.31 -13.51
CA ILE A 600 7.59 32.91 -12.90
C ILE A 600 6.34 32.43 -13.64
N TYR A 601 5.50 31.69 -12.95
CA TYR A 601 4.16 31.32 -13.37
C TYR A 601 3.17 32.27 -12.70
N ALA A 602 2.69 33.25 -13.46
CA ALA A 602 1.72 34.24 -13.02
C ALA A 602 0.76 34.54 -14.17
N ASP A 603 -0.50 34.67 -13.83
CA ASP A 603 -1.57 35.27 -14.62
C ASP A 603 -1.93 36.63 -14.01
N TYR A 604 -2.73 37.40 -14.72
CA TYR A 604 -3.22 38.73 -14.29
C TYR A 604 -4.69 38.85 -14.64
N GLN A 605 -5.41 39.64 -13.85
CA GLN A 605 -6.81 40.01 -14.08
C GLN A 605 -6.94 41.18 -15.04
#